data_43c24fd0bf00e512e6bf7e487112b96d
#
_entry.id   43c24fd0bf00e512e6bf7e487112b96d
#
_cell.length_a   1.000
_cell.length_b   1.000
_cell.length_c   1.000
_cell.angle_alpha   90.00
_cell.angle_beta   90.00
_cell.angle_gamma   90.00
#
_symmetry.space_group_name_H-M   'P 1'
#
loop_
_entity.id
_entity.type
_entity.pdbx_description
1 polymer ?
#
loop_
_entity_poly.entity_id
_entity_poly.type
_entity_poly.pdbx_seq_one_letter_code
_entity_poly.pdbx_strand_id
1 'polypeptide(L)'
;MDEKSLAPKNLEDYELSIRKRPESIYPSFPRKGETNQTTTHYCAGCGHGIIHKLIAECMDELGIQERCVMISPVGCSVFAYYYFNCGNVQTAHGRAPAVATGISRAEDNAIVMSYQGDGDLASIGLNETLQAANRGEKIAVFFVNNTVYGMTGGQMAPTTLVGEKTVTCQTGRDPDLSLIHISEPTRLGMIS
;
A
#
# COMPACT_ATOMS: atom_id res chain seq x y z
N MET A 1 -24.43 17.01 8.24
CA MET A 1 -23.10 16.59 8.68
C MET A 1 -22.39 17.85 9.12
N ASP A 2 -22.23 18.04 10.42
CA ASP A 2 -21.53 19.21 10.97
C ASP A 2 -20.08 19.15 10.53
N GLU A 3 -19.66 20.16 9.80
CA GLU A 3 -18.25 20.45 9.52
C GLU A 3 -17.52 20.82 10.83
N LYS A 4 -17.29 19.83 11.71
CA LYS A 4 -16.25 19.98 12.70
C LYS A 4 -14.93 19.94 11.97
N SER A 5 -14.36 21.13 11.83
CA SER A 5 -13.00 21.34 11.32
C SER A 5 -12.06 20.23 11.80
N LEU A 6 -11.63 19.37 10.87
CA LEU A 6 -10.68 18.27 11.08
C LEU A 6 -9.25 18.77 11.37
N ALA A 7 -9.01 20.07 11.32
CA ALA A 7 -7.72 20.66 11.61
C ALA A 7 -7.52 20.87 13.12
N PRO A 8 -6.41 20.45 13.71
CA PRO A 8 -6.07 20.74 15.09
C PRO A 8 -6.05 22.25 15.34
N LYS A 9 -6.68 22.68 16.44
CA LYS A 9 -6.90 24.10 16.75
C LYS A 9 -5.66 24.78 17.32
N ASN A 10 -4.67 24.02 17.79
CA ASN A 10 -3.42 24.50 18.32
C ASN A 10 -2.28 23.47 18.14
N LEU A 11 -1.05 23.86 18.48
CA LEU A 11 0.13 23.00 18.32
C LEU A 11 0.09 21.76 19.20
N GLU A 12 -0.48 21.87 20.40
CA GLU A 12 -0.61 20.76 21.36
C GLU A 12 -1.59 19.72 20.88
N ASP A 13 -2.72 20.14 20.30
CA ASP A 13 -3.71 19.25 19.68
C ASP A 13 -3.13 18.53 18.47
N TYR A 14 -2.25 19.20 17.72
CA TYR A 14 -1.54 18.61 16.59
C TYR A 14 -0.54 17.54 17.05
N GLU A 15 0.27 17.83 18.06
CA GLU A 15 1.20 16.85 18.63
C GLU A 15 0.51 15.64 19.26
N LEU A 16 -0.63 15.86 19.94
CA LEU A 16 -1.46 14.79 20.47
C LEU A 16 -2.04 13.92 19.36
N SER A 17 -2.52 14.55 18.30
CA SER A 17 -3.03 13.84 17.10
C SER A 17 -1.97 12.95 16.45
N ILE A 18 -0.74 13.46 16.29
CA ILE A 18 0.37 12.70 15.71
C ILE A 18 0.74 11.48 16.57
N ARG A 19 0.64 11.60 17.91
CA ARG A 19 1.01 10.54 18.86
C ARG A 19 -0.11 9.55 19.12
N LYS A 20 -1.35 9.91 18.85
CA LYS A 20 -2.50 9.03 19.07
C LYS A 20 -2.45 7.85 18.10
N ARG A 21 -2.54 6.64 18.65
CA ARG A 21 -2.71 5.44 17.84
C ARG A 21 -4.15 5.36 17.34
N PRO A 22 -4.40 5.15 16.04
CA PRO A 22 -5.74 4.85 15.53
C PRO A 22 -6.32 3.56 16.13
N GLU A 23 -7.63 3.47 16.28
CA GLU A 23 -8.31 2.28 16.79
C GLU A 23 -8.25 1.11 15.81
N SER A 24 -8.22 1.42 14.52
CA SER A 24 -8.05 0.47 13.43
C SER A 24 -6.65 -0.15 13.33
N ILE A 25 -5.72 0.21 14.22
CA ILE A 25 -4.42 -0.46 14.37
C ILE A 25 -4.37 -1.19 15.73
N TYR A 26 -3.93 -2.45 15.71
CA TYR A 26 -3.73 -3.23 16.93
C TYR A 26 -2.77 -2.54 17.91
N PRO A 27 -3.04 -2.59 19.23
CA PRO A 27 -2.13 -2.05 20.25
C PRO A 27 -0.82 -2.85 20.37
N SER A 28 -0.82 -4.09 19.89
CA SER A 28 0.31 -5.02 19.88
C SER A 28 0.19 -5.90 18.64
N PHE A 29 1.07 -6.89 18.47
CA PHE A 29 0.98 -7.85 17.35
C PHE A 29 0.24 -9.14 17.76
N PRO A 30 -1.09 -9.13 17.95
CA PRO A 30 -1.83 -10.27 18.50
C PRO A 30 -1.77 -11.50 17.61
N ARG A 31 -1.62 -11.31 16.30
CA ARG A 31 -1.54 -12.40 15.34
C ARG A 31 -0.18 -13.08 15.28
N LYS A 32 0.84 -12.52 15.93
CA LYS A 32 2.19 -13.08 15.95
C LYS A 32 2.37 -14.19 17.00
N GLY A 33 1.51 -14.24 18.00
CA GLY A 33 1.46 -15.31 19.00
C GLY A 33 2.68 -15.42 19.93
N GLU A 34 3.62 -14.47 19.93
CA GLU A 34 4.87 -14.57 20.66
C GLU A 34 5.25 -13.30 21.42
N THR A 35 6.04 -13.53 22.49
CA THR A 35 6.56 -12.53 23.39
C THR A 35 7.69 -11.66 22.83
N ASN A 36 8.27 -12.02 21.70
CA ASN A 36 9.31 -11.24 21.04
C ASN A 36 8.71 -10.05 20.30
N GLN A 37 8.62 -8.96 21.01
CA GLN A 37 8.19 -7.67 20.49
C GLN A 37 9.31 -7.05 19.62
N THR A 38 9.32 -7.35 18.34
CA THR A 38 9.97 -6.46 17.40
C THR A 38 9.12 -5.20 17.30
N THR A 39 9.73 -4.04 17.41
CA THR A 39 9.02 -2.75 17.33
C THR A 39 8.34 -2.54 15.98
N THR A 40 8.85 -3.15 14.92
CA THR A 40 8.27 -3.12 13.57
C THR A 40 8.87 -4.22 12.68
N HIS A 41 8.13 -4.62 11.64
CA HIS A 41 8.63 -5.46 10.54
C HIS A 41 9.29 -4.65 9.43
N TYR A 42 9.16 -3.34 9.47
CA TYR A 42 9.62 -2.44 8.41
C TYR A 42 10.98 -1.84 8.70
N CYS A 43 11.69 -1.48 7.65
CA CYS A 43 12.96 -0.78 7.75
C CYS A 43 12.75 0.64 8.25
N ALA A 44 13.74 1.18 8.98
CA ALA A 44 13.71 2.57 9.43
C ALA A 44 13.60 3.52 8.23
N GLY A 45 12.63 4.43 8.28
CA GLY A 45 12.43 5.45 7.24
C GLY A 45 11.76 4.98 5.95
N CYS A 46 11.32 3.72 5.83
CA CYS A 46 10.69 3.20 4.61
C CYS A 46 9.26 3.73 4.34
N GLY A 47 8.68 4.47 5.28
CA GLY A 47 7.36 5.10 5.11
C GLY A 47 6.15 4.22 5.37
N HIS A 48 6.27 2.89 5.41
CA HIS A 48 5.13 2.00 5.61
C HIS A 48 4.35 2.29 6.90
N GLY A 49 5.04 2.59 8.01
CA GLY A 49 4.39 2.91 9.28
C GLY A 49 3.55 4.19 9.21
N ILE A 50 4.01 5.19 8.47
CA ILE A 50 3.27 6.44 8.24
C ILE A 50 2.02 6.17 7.41
N ILE A 51 2.17 5.41 6.32
CA ILE A 51 1.05 5.05 5.44
C ILE A 51 -0.01 4.25 6.22
N HIS A 52 0.42 3.27 7.03
CA HIS A 52 -0.50 2.49 7.86
C HIS A 52 -1.29 3.39 8.82
N LYS A 53 -0.60 4.34 9.48
CA LYS A 53 -1.25 5.28 10.39
C LYS A 53 -2.31 6.11 9.66
N LEU A 54 -1.98 6.67 8.51
CA LEU A 54 -2.91 7.49 7.72
C LEU A 54 -4.12 6.69 7.23
N ILE A 55 -3.92 5.47 6.74
CA ILE A 55 -5.02 4.60 6.32
C ILE A 55 -5.94 4.29 7.52
N ALA A 56 -5.36 3.95 8.67
CA ALA A 56 -6.13 3.62 9.86
C ALA A 56 -6.88 4.84 10.43
N GLU A 57 -6.29 6.02 10.40
CA GLU A 57 -6.96 7.27 10.75
C GLU A 57 -8.17 7.52 9.85
N CYS A 58 -8.03 7.34 8.54
CA CYS A 58 -9.15 7.43 7.61
C CYS A 58 -10.24 6.38 7.91
N MET A 59 -9.86 5.14 8.27
CA MET A 59 -10.82 4.11 8.64
C MET A 59 -11.63 4.51 9.88
N ASP A 60 -10.96 5.06 10.89
CA ASP A 60 -11.59 5.53 12.13
C ASP A 60 -12.49 6.74 11.88
N GLU A 61 -12.02 7.73 11.15
CA GLU A 61 -12.78 8.95 10.82
C GLU A 61 -14.04 8.65 10.02
N LEU A 62 -13.96 7.70 9.11
CA LEU A 62 -15.09 7.27 8.29
C LEU A 62 -16.00 6.24 8.99
N GLY A 63 -15.58 5.71 10.15
CA GLY A 63 -16.31 4.68 10.89
C GLY A 63 -16.51 3.38 10.10
N ILE A 64 -15.51 2.98 9.32
CA ILE A 64 -15.63 1.86 8.36
C ILE A 64 -14.83 0.61 8.75
N GLN A 65 -14.17 0.61 9.89
CA GLN A 65 -13.27 -0.47 10.33
C GLN A 65 -13.87 -1.88 10.19
N GLU A 66 -15.10 -2.06 10.70
CA GLU A 66 -15.80 -3.36 10.70
C GLU A 66 -16.18 -3.87 9.31
N ARG A 67 -16.20 -2.98 8.33
CA ARG A 67 -16.53 -3.29 6.94
C ARG A 67 -15.31 -3.46 6.07
N CYS A 68 -14.13 -3.07 6.57
CA CYS A 68 -12.88 -3.11 5.81
C CYS A 68 -12.32 -4.51 5.68
N VAL A 69 -11.94 -4.86 4.47
CA VAL A 69 -11.17 -6.07 4.15
C VAL A 69 -9.89 -5.66 3.44
N MET A 70 -8.77 -5.81 4.15
CA MET A 70 -7.44 -5.52 3.60
C MET A 70 -6.90 -6.73 2.85
N ILE A 71 -6.49 -6.51 1.60
CA ILE A 71 -5.79 -7.52 0.81
C ILE A 71 -4.30 -7.26 0.92
N SER A 72 -3.57 -8.22 1.48
CA SER A 72 -2.12 -8.14 1.76
C SER A 72 -1.36 -9.17 0.91
N PRO A 73 -0.90 -8.78 -0.29
CA PRO A 73 -0.12 -9.67 -1.16
C PRO A 73 1.33 -9.78 -0.68
N VAL A 74 2.10 -10.64 -1.34
CA VAL A 74 3.51 -10.87 -1.05
C VAL A 74 4.35 -9.59 -1.25
N GLY A 75 5.41 -9.46 -0.47
CA GLY A 75 6.29 -8.30 -0.35
C GLY A 75 6.12 -7.63 1.01
N CYS A 76 6.66 -6.44 1.22
CA CYS A 76 6.51 -5.71 2.49
C CYS A 76 5.04 -5.46 2.85
N SER A 77 4.15 -5.43 1.88
CA SER A 77 2.70 -5.30 2.04
C SER A 77 2.07 -6.41 2.89
N VAL A 78 2.64 -7.63 2.87
CA VAL A 78 2.10 -8.77 3.61
C VAL A 78 2.07 -8.50 5.12
N PHE A 79 2.98 -7.67 5.60
CA PHE A 79 3.04 -7.34 7.02
C PHE A 79 1.87 -6.47 7.50
N ALA A 80 1.09 -5.84 6.62
CA ALA A 80 -0.13 -5.11 6.98
C ALA A 80 -1.07 -5.97 7.83
N TYR A 81 -1.11 -7.27 7.60
CA TYR A 81 -1.82 -8.26 8.39
C TYR A 81 -1.57 -8.17 9.91
N TYR A 82 -0.36 -7.80 10.33
CA TYR A 82 -0.01 -7.70 11.75
C TYR A 82 -0.46 -6.40 12.41
N TYR A 83 -0.76 -5.38 11.62
CA TYR A 83 -1.00 -4.02 12.12
C TYR A 83 -2.47 -3.65 12.11
N PHE A 84 -3.19 -3.90 11.02
CA PHE A 84 -4.58 -3.48 10.89
C PHE A 84 -5.56 -4.38 11.64
N ASN A 85 -6.39 -3.76 12.48
CA ASN A 85 -7.50 -4.40 13.16
C ASN A 85 -8.75 -4.39 12.27
N CYS A 86 -8.74 -5.14 11.19
CA CYS A 86 -9.85 -5.32 10.26
C CYS A 86 -9.79 -6.69 9.62
N GLY A 87 -10.74 -7.02 8.76
CA GLY A 87 -10.67 -8.20 7.92
C GLY A 87 -9.38 -8.20 7.08
N ASN A 88 -8.73 -9.35 6.95
CA ASN A 88 -7.52 -9.46 6.13
C ASN A 88 -7.50 -10.76 5.33
N VAL A 89 -7.09 -10.64 4.07
CA VAL A 89 -6.85 -11.78 3.17
C VAL A 89 -5.45 -11.66 2.60
N GLN A 90 -4.61 -12.65 2.87
CA GLN A 90 -3.30 -12.77 2.23
C GLN A 90 -3.44 -13.46 0.88
N THR A 91 -2.72 -12.96 -0.12
CA THR A 91 -2.78 -13.48 -1.47
C THR A 91 -1.41 -13.78 -2.06
N ALA A 92 -1.37 -14.56 -3.11
CA ALA A 92 -0.17 -14.74 -3.90
C ALA A 92 0.29 -13.41 -4.53
N HIS A 93 1.56 -13.31 -4.82
CA HIS A 93 2.19 -12.12 -5.40
C HIS A 93 1.52 -11.71 -6.71
N GLY A 94 1.13 -10.45 -6.82
CA GLY A 94 0.45 -9.88 -7.99
C GLY A 94 -1.04 -10.23 -8.13
N ARG A 95 -1.63 -10.97 -7.18
CA ARG A 95 -3.02 -11.44 -7.30
C ARG A 95 -4.03 -10.64 -6.46
N ALA A 96 -3.58 -9.59 -5.79
CA ALA A 96 -4.45 -8.79 -4.94
C ALA A 96 -5.65 -8.19 -5.69
N PRO A 97 -5.54 -7.58 -6.89
CA PRO A 97 -6.70 -7.03 -7.58
C PRO A 97 -7.71 -8.09 -8.02
N ALA A 98 -7.26 -9.30 -8.35
CA ALA A 98 -8.15 -10.40 -8.71
C ALA A 98 -8.95 -10.90 -7.50
N VAL A 99 -8.28 -11.08 -6.35
CA VAL A 99 -8.96 -11.49 -5.11
C VAL A 99 -9.87 -10.38 -4.61
N ALA A 100 -9.42 -9.13 -4.65
CA ALA A 100 -10.22 -7.96 -4.30
C ALA A 100 -11.50 -7.86 -5.14
N THR A 101 -11.41 -8.09 -6.44
CA THR A 101 -12.57 -8.19 -7.35
C THR A 101 -13.57 -9.25 -6.86
N GLY A 102 -13.08 -10.44 -6.53
CA GLY A 102 -13.95 -11.52 -6.04
C GLY A 102 -14.69 -11.15 -4.76
N ILE A 103 -13.99 -10.60 -3.78
CA ILE A 103 -14.58 -10.19 -2.49
C ILE A 103 -15.56 -9.03 -2.69
N SER A 104 -15.18 -8.01 -3.44
CA SER A 104 -16.05 -6.84 -3.70
C SER A 104 -17.35 -7.20 -4.41
N ARG A 105 -17.36 -8.26 -5.20
CA ARG A 105 -18.55 -8.75 -5.89
C ARG A 105 -19.39 -9.73 -5.06
N ALA A 106 -18.76 -10.40 -4.09
CA ALA A 106 -19.42 -11.37 -3.23
C ALA A 106 -20.09 -10.73 -2.02
N GLU A 107 -19.61 -9.57 -1.57
CA GLU A 107 -20.06 -8.89 -0.36
C GLU A 107 -20.24 -7.38 -0.61
N ASP A 108 -21.48 -6.97 -0.86
CA ASP A 108 -21.82 -5.59 -1.20
C ASP A 108 -21.50 -4.58 -0.10
N ASN A 109 -21.48 -5.02 1.17
CA ASN A 109 -21.19 -4.16 2.31
C ASN A 109 -19.69 -4.05 2.63
N ALA A 110 -18.85 -4.88 2.02
CA ALA A 110 -17.41 -4.84 2.25
C ALA A 110 -16.77 -3.62 1.58
N ILE A 111 -15.84 -2.99 2.29
CA ILE A 111 -14.92 -1.99 1.74
C ILE A 111 -13.59 -2.71 1.52
N VAL A 112 -13.33 -3.06 0.28
CA VAL A 112 -12.16 -3.84 -0.09
C VAL A 112 -11.00 -2.91 -0.41
N MET A 113 -9.90 -3.08 0.31
CA MET A 113 -8.69 -2.29 0.18
C MET A 113 -7.53 -3.21 -0.17
N SER A 114 -6.75 -2.86 -1.18
CA SER A 114 -5.52 -3.55 -1.55
C SER A 114 -4.30 -2.70 -1.20
N TYR A 115 -3.35 -3.27 -0.47
CA TYR A 115 -2.11 -2.60 -0.08
C TYR A 115 -0.93 -3.28 -0.78
N GLN A 116 -0.36 -2.64 -1.81
CA GLN A 116 0.56 -3.26 -2.75
C GLN A 116 1.83 -2.45 -2.95
N GLY A 117 2.98 -3.14 -2.98
CA GLY A 117 4.23 -2.56 -3.44
C GLY A 117 4.30 -2.46 -4.97
N ASP A 118 5.30 -1.73 -5.46
CA ASP A 118 5.53 -1.50 -6.88
C ASP A 118 5.85 -2.77 -7.65
N GLY A 119 6.67 -3.65 -7.10
CA GLY A 119 6.96 -4.95 -7.70
C GLY A 119 5.75 -5.87 -7.76
N ASP A 120 4.85 -5.76 -6.80
CA ASP A 120 3.60 -6.51 -6.76
C ASP A 120 2.60 -5.98 -7.80
N LEU A 121 2.28 -4.70 -7.73
CA LEU A 121 1.24 -4.09 -8.56
C LEU A 121 1.69 -3.84 -9.99
N ALA A 122 2.87 -3.23 -10.16
CA ALA A 122 3.34 -2.74 -11.46
C ALA A 122 4.22 -3.73 -12.23
N SER A 123 4.48 -4.91 -11.65
CA SER A 123 5.21 -6.00 -12.33
C SER A 123 4.36 -7.26 -12.39
N ILE A 124 4.40 -8.07 -11.33
CA ILE A 124 3.76 -9.40 -11.31
C ILE A 124 2.23 -9.28 -11.49
N GLY A 125 1.62 -8.26 -10.88
CA GLY A 125 0.17 -8.01 -10.89
C GLY A 125 -0.30 -6.97 -11.91
N LEU A 126 0.52 -6.56 -12.86
CA LEU A 126 0.16 -5.50 -13.80
C LEU A 126 -1.10 -5.83 -14.61
N ASN A 127 -1.21 -7.05 -15.10
CA ASN A 127 -2.37 -7.49 -15.86
C ASN A 127 -3.65 -7.48 -15.01
N GLU A 128 -3.59 -8.01 -13.81
CA GLU A 128 -4.72 -8.04 -12.85
C GLU A 128 -5.16 -6.63 -12.48
N THR A 129 -4.20 -5.73 -12.27
CA THR A 129 -4.45 -4.32 -11.94
C THR A 129 -5.15 -3.61 -13.10
N LEU A 130 -4.63 -3.74 -14.32
CA LEU A 130 -5.22 -3.14 -15.51
C LEU A 130 -6.64 -3.68 -15.79
N GLN A 131 -6.84 -4.98 -15.63
CA GLN A 131 -8.14 -5.60 -15.85
C GLN A 131 -9.16 -5.18 -14.77
N ALA A 132 -8.76 -5.08 -13.51
CA ALA A 132 -9.63 -4.57 -12.45
C ALA A 132 -10.01 -3.10 -12.69
N ALA A 133 -9.05 -2.27 -13.06
CA ALA A 133 -9.28 -0.87 -13.41
C ALA A 133 -10.19 -0.72 -14.64
N ASN A 134 -9.96 -1.51 -15.69
CA ASN A 134 -10.77 -1.49 -16.93
C ASN A 134 -12.24 -1.87 -16.66
N ARG A 135 -12.49 -2.74 -15.69
CA ARG A 135 -13.85 -3.12 -15.28
C ARG A 135 -14.50 -2.15 -14.31
N GLY A 136 -13.75 -1.16 -13.79
CA GLY A 136 -14.25 -0.23 -12.77
C GLY A 136 -14.61 -0.91 -11.46
N GLU A 137 -13.80 -1.89 -11.00
CA GLU A 137 -14.06 -2.64 -9.78
C GLU A 137 -14.09 -1.70 -8.56
N LYS A 138 -15.03 -1.94 -7.63
CA LYS A 138 -15.18 -1.14 -6.41
C LYS A 138 -14.15 -1.55 -5.35
N ILE A 139 -12.89 -1.25 -5.59
CA ILE A 139 -11.77 -1.53 -4.70
C ILE A 139 -10.91 -0.27 -4.53
N ALA A 140 -10.37 -0.07 -3.34
CA ALA A 140 -9.37 0.95 -3.09
C ALA A 140 -7.97 0.32 -3.17
N VAL A 141 -7.08 0.88 -3.99
CA VAL A 141 -5.72 0.37 -4.17
C VAL A 141 -4.72 1.37 -3.61
N PHE A 142 -3.99 0.97 -2.57
CA PHE A 142 -2.87 1.72 -2.02
C PHE A 142 -1.59 1.23 -2.66
N PHE A 143 -1.05 2.04 -3.55
CA PHE A 143 0.18 1.73 -4.28
C PHE A 143 1.38 2.34 -3.58
N VAL A 144 2.20 1.49 -2.96
CA VAL A 144 3.43 1.92 -2.28
C VAL A 144 4.60 1.75 -3.23
N ASN A 145 5.00 2.86 -3.85
CA ASN A 145 6.11 2.89 -4.79
C ASN A 145 7.38 3.36 -4.09
N ASN A 146 8.28 2.43 -3.80
CA ASN A 146 9.61 2.70 -3.24
C ASN A 146 10.75 2.38 -4.22
N THR A 147 10.44 2.12 -5.48
CA THR A 147 11.36 1.92 -6.60
C THR A 147 12.26 0.68 -6.53
N VAL A 148 12.05 -0.20 -5.55
CA VAL A 148 12.86 -1.42 -5.36
C VAL A 148 12.05 -2.58 -4.80
N TYR A 149 12.51 -3.83 -5.04
CA TYR A 149 12.05 -4.99 -4.28
C TYR A 149 12.75 -5.00 -2.90
N GLY A 150 12.16 -4.31 -1.92
CA GLY A 150 12.80 -4.09 -0.61
C GLY A 150 12.97 -5.36 0.21
N MET A 151 11.92 -6.19 0.32
CA MET A 151 11.93 -7.40 1.15
C MET A 151 13.03 -8.40 0.76
N THR A 152 13.34 -8.51 -0.52
CA THR A 152 14.31 -9.45 -1.06
C THR A 152 15.73 -8.90 -1.14
N GLY A 153 15.96 -7.67 -0.72
CA GLY A 153 17.29 -7.09 -0.58
C GLY A 153 17.63 -5.93 -1.54
N GLY A 154 16.61 -5.27 -2.15
CA GLY A 154 16.83 -4.05 -2.93
C GLY A 154 17.15 -4.30 -4.40
N GLN A 155 16.52 -5.29 -5.03
CA GLN A 155 16.63 -5.54 -6.46
C GLN A 155 15.89 -4.46 -7.25
N MET A 156 16.28 -4.29 -8.49
CA MET A 156 15.62 -3.39 -9.44
C MET A 156 14.15 -3.79 -9.64
N ALA A 157 13.26 -2.84 -9.44
CA ALA A 157 11.82 -2.95 -9.72
C ALA A 157 11.47 -2.30 -11.06
N PRO A 158 10.29 -2.55 -11.62
CA PRO A 158 9.82 -1.87 -12.82
C PRO A 158 9.80 -0.35 -12.70
N THR A 159 9.56 0.14 -11.50
CA THR A 159 9.46 1.56 -11.16
C THR A 159 10.79 2.22 -10.76
N THR A 160 11.88 1.45 -10.68
CA THR A 160 13.23 2.00 -10.40
C THR A 160 13.55 3.13 -11.38
N LEU A 161 13.98 4.26 -10.88
CA LEU A 161 14.23 5.44 -11.70
C LEU A 161 15.43 5.25 -12.62
N VAL A 162 15.42 5.94 -13.75
CA VAL A 162 16.56 5.94 -14.69
C VAL A 162 17.79 6.46 -13.97
N GLY A 163 18.90 5.73 -14.09
CA GLY A 163 20.16 6.03 -13.42
C GLY A 163 20.22 5.62 -11.95
N GLU A 164 19.12 5.23 -11.33
CA GLU A 164 19.09 4.71 -9.95
C GLU A 164 19.83 3.38 -9.85
N LYS A 165 20.72 3.28 -8.86
CA LYS A 165 21.49 2.07 -8.60
C LYS A 165 20.79 1.17 -7.60
N THR A 166 20.72 -0.11 -7.93
CA THR A 166 20.15 -1.15 -7.07
C THR A 166 21.10 -2.32 -6.95
N VAL A 167 20.79 -3.29 -6.11
CA VAL A 167 21.64 -4.49 -5.92
C VAL A 167 21.83 -5.25 -7.24
N THR A 168 20.83 -5.31 -8.08
CA THR A 168 20.87 -6.02 -9.38
C THR A 168 21.19 -5.11 -10.56
N CYS A 169 21.36 -3.80 -10.34
CA CYS A 169 21.69 -2.82 -11.38
C CYS A 169 22.66 -1.77 -10.83
N GLN A 170 23.93 -2.15 -10.70
CA GLN A 170 24.94 -1.33 -10.05
C GLN A 170 25.47 -0.17 -10.92
N THR A 171 25.31 -0.26 -12.21
CA THR A 171 25.66 0.80 -13.17
C THR A 171 24.58 1.89 -13.26
N GLY A 172 23.40 1.66 -12.65
CA GLY A 172 22.22 2.50 -12.77
C GLY A 172 21.26 1.97 -13.84
N ARG A 173 19.95 2.21 -13.62
CA ARG A 173 18.92 1.74 -14.55
C ARG A 173 19.06 2.39 -15.91
N ASP A 174 19.06 1.54 -16.93
CA ASP A 174 19.06 1.95 -18.34
C ASP A 174 17.72 2.63 -18.70
N PRO A 175 17.73 3.77 -19.38
CA PRO A 175 16.53 4.45 -19.85
C PRO A 175 15.64 3.56 -20.76
N ASP A 176 16.24 2.67 -21.56
CA ASP A 176 15.51 1.82 -22.48
C ASP A 176 14.74 0.69 -21.79
N LEU A 177 15.03 0.44 -20.50
CA LEU A 177 14.38 -0.60 -19.69
C LEU A 177 13.36 -0.04 -18.68
N SER A 178 12.97 1.22 -18.77
CA SER A 178 12.06 1.83 -17.82
C SER A 178 10.59 1.61 -18.20
N LEU A 179 9.82 1.01 -17.28
CA LEU A 179 8.38 0.86 -17.45
C LEU A 179 7.65 2.20 -17.64
N ILE A 180 8.11 3.24 -16.96
CA ILE A 180 7.54 4.60 -17.09
C ILE A 180 7.68 5.12 -18.52
N HIS A 181 8.81 4.83 -19.18
CA HIS A 181 9.00 5.20 -20.58
C HIS A 181 8.20 4.35 -21.55
N ILE A 182 7.81 3.15 -21.18
CA ILE A 182 7.02 2.24 -22.00
C ILE A 182 5.53 2.52 -21.83
N SER A 183 5.05 2.74 -20.61
CA SER A 183 3.63 2.88 -20.32
C SER A 183 3.11 4.31 -20.32
N GLU A 184 3.99 5.29 -20.18
CA GLU A 184 3.66 6.73 -20.30
C GLU A 184 4.57 7.42 -21.31
N PRO A 185 4.41 7.15 -22.62
CA PRO A 185 5.24 7.75 -23.67
C PRO A 185 4.89 9.22 -23.95
N THR A 186 4.13 9.87 -23.11
CA THR A 186 3.80 11.29 -23.25
C THR A 186 5.03 12.16 -22.97
N ARG A 187 5.89 12.30 -23.97
CA ARG A 187 6.66 13.53 -24.09
C ARG A 187 5.66 14.65 -24.32
N LEU A 188 5.60 15.60 -23.39
CA LEU A 188 4.98 16.91 -23.60
C LEU A 188 5.61 17.56 -24.84
N GLY A 189 5.14 17.26 -26.01
CA GLY A 189 5.71 17.77 -27.28
C GLY A 189 5.23 17.02 -28.52
N MET A 190 4.42 16.00 -28.38
CA MET A 190 3.84 15.27 -29.50
C MET A 190 2.31 15.45 -29.61
N ILE A 191 1.78 16.55 -29.08
CA ILE A 191 0.45 17.05 -29.46
C ILE A 191 0.70 18.32 -30.25
N SER A 192 0.94 18.16 -31.54
CA SER A 192 0.82 19.23 -32.53
C SER A 192 -0.07 18.70 -33.66
#